data_5e61e46f508427192becc25643bc06df
#
_entry.id   5e61e46f508427192becc25643bc06df
#
_cell.length_a   1.000
_cell.length_b   1.000
_cell.length_c   1.000
_cell.angle_alpha   90.00
_cell.angle_beta   90.00
_cell.angle_gamma   90.00
#
_symmetry.space_group_name_H-M   'P 1'
#
loop_
_entity.id
_entity.type
_entity.pdbx_description
1 polymer ?
#
loop_
_entity_poly.entity_id
_entity_poly.type
_entity_poly.pdbx_seq_one_letter_code
_entity_poly.pdbx_strand_id
1 'polypeptide(L)'
;MTAIWAGIDAGKTHHHCVVIDDTGKRLLSRRVANDESELLKLLGDVLGLGDEATWGIDLADGGAALVIAVLLNHGQHLLYIPGRAVNRASEGYRGDGKTDAKDAAVIADQARIRRDLTPLRPGDELVSELKVLTRHRRDLSDDRTRTINRLRGHLTEIFPGLERELDLSNVGPLVLLTGYQTPAAIRRTGRRRLATWLRNRKVRSADELAAKAVQAAEGQHTTVPGEDMTAHVVHSLTREVMALNEKIAETDKLIEGRFRRHRDAEVIASMPGIGVLLGAEFLAATGGDMNAFASPDRLAAFAGVSPVPRDSGKVSGNLHRPTRYSRRLQRVF
;
A
#
# COMPACT_ATOMS: atom_id res chain seq x y z
N MET A 1 -11.43 24.99 34.03
CA MET A 1 -11.24 24.52 32.66
C MET A 1 -11.81 23.12 32.56
N THR A 2 -12.82 22.93 31.72
CA THR A 2 -13.49 21.65 31.56
C THR A 2 -12.82 20.90 30.39
N ALA A 3 -11.97 19.91 30.70
CA ALA A 3 -11.35 19.07 29.70
C ALA A 3 -12.37 18.07 29.14
N ILE A 4 -12.39 17.88 27.84
CA ILE A 4 -13.26 16.93 27.14
C ILE A 4 -12.45 16.06 26.17
N TRP A 5 -12.97 14.87 25.88
CA TRP A 5 -12.36 13.92 24.96
C TRP A 5 -13.35 13.53 23.87
N ALA A 6 -12.97 13.77 22.63
CA ALA A 6 -13.76 13.46 21.45
C ALA A 6 -13.15 12.26 20.71
N GLY A 7 -13.91 11.18 20.59
CA GLY A 7 -13.51 9.99 19.82
C GLY A 7 -14.20 9.97 18.47
N ILE A 8 -13.44 9.73 17.41
CA ILE A 8 -13.94 9.62 16.05
C ILE A 8 -13.71 8.21 15.53
N ASP A 9 -14.80 7.47 15.30
CA ASP A 9 -14.79 6.27 14.47
C ASP A 9 -14.91 6.70 12.99
N ALA A 10 -13.81 6.51 12.25
CA ALA A 10 -13.67 7.07 10.92
C ALA A 10 -14.18 6.12 9.83
N GLY A 11 -15.33 6.45 9.24
CA GLY A 11 -15.89 5.76 8.09
C GLY A 11 -15.55 6.42 6.75
N LYS A 12 -15.90 5.76 5.66
CA LYS A 12 -15.63 6.24 4.30
C LYS A 12 -16.48 7.44 3.91
N THR A 13 -17.78 7.39 4.19
CA THR A 13 -18.77 8.41 3.82
C THR A 13 -19.25 9.23 5.00
N HIS A 14 -19.21 8.66 6.18
CA HIS A 14 -19.61 9.29 7.43
C HIS A 14 -18.65 8.86 8.52
N HIS A 15 -18.48 9.72 9.51
CA HIS A 15 -17.81 9.44 10.77
C HIS A 15 -18.84 9.41 11.90
N HIS A 16 -18.51 8.74 12.99
CA HIS A 16 -19.25 8.88 14.23
C HIS A 16 -18.37 9.54 15.28
N CYS A 17 -18.85 10.63 15.88
CA CYS A 17 -18.14 11.32 16.94
C CYS A 17 -18.89 11.18 18.26
N VAL A 18 -18.16 10.80 19.32
CA VAL A 18 -18.65 10.80 20.70
C VAL A 18 -17.74 11.68 21.54
N VAL A 19 -18.33 12.57 22.33
CA VAL A 19 -17.60 13.42 23.28
C VAL A 19 -17.97 13.01 24.70
N ILE A 20 -16.95 12.91 25.56
CA ILE A 20 -17.09 12.59 26.99
C ILE A 20 -16.37 13.62 27.84
N ASP A 21 -16.84 13.78 29.09
CA ASP A 21 -16.16 14.56 30.12
C ASP A 21 -15.09 13.74 30.88
N ASP A 22 -14.46 14.33 31.89
CA ASP A 22 -13.45 13.71 32.73
C ASP A 22 -13.96 12.49 33.52
N THR A 23 -15.26 12.43 33.81
CA THR A 23 -15.91 11.29 34.47
C THR A 23 -16.24 10.15 33.51
N GLY A 24 -16.12 10.36 32.20
CA GLY A 24 -16.53 9.44 31.15
C GLY A 24 -18.01 9.55 30.75
N LYS A 25 -18.72 10.56 31.26
CA LYS A 25 -20.12 10.82 30.90
C LYS A 25 -20.18 11.39 29.49
N ARG A 26 -21.06 10.82 28.67
CA ARG A 26 -21.26 11.25 27.28
C ARG A 26 -21.99 12.61 27.21
N LEU A 27 -21.34 13.57 26.56
CA LEU A 27 -21.86 14.90 26.30
C LEU A 27 -22.49 15.02 24.90
N LEU A 28 -21.90 14.33 23.89
CA LEU A 28 -22.35 14.34 22.50
C LEU A 28 -22.20 12.95 21.90
N SER A 29 -23.11 12.57 21.00
CA SER A 29 -22.96 11.42 20.10
C SER A 29 -23.64 11.77 18.79
N ARG A 30 -22.86 11.86 17.71
CA ARG A 30 -23.37 12.31 16.41
C ARG A 30 -22.68 11.63 15.25
N ARG A 31 -23.49 11.23 14.27
CA ARG A 31 -23.01 10.82 12.95
C ARG A 31 -22.85 12.06 12.08
N VAL A 32 -21.71 12.19 11.40
CA VAL A 32 -21.31 13.35 10.61
C VAL A 32 -20.88 12.90 9.21
N ALA A 33 -21.33 13.60 8.18
CA ALA A 33 -20.86 13.34 6.82
C ALA A 33 -19.38 13.70 6.67
N ASN A 34 -18.68 12.97 5.82
CA ASN A 34 -17.27 13.23 5.52
C ASN A 34 -17.17 14.35 4.48
N ASP A 35 -17.60 15.55 4.83
CA ASP A 35 -17.43 16.78 4.09
C ASP A 35 -17.01 17.94 5.02
N GLU A 36 -16.31 18.93 4.48
CA GLU A 36 -15.67 19.98 5.27
C GLU A 36 -16.68 20.80 6.07
N SER A 37 -17.84 21.12 5.50
CA SER A 37 -18.85 21.97 6.15
C SER A 37 -19.43 21.30 7.39
N GLU A 38 -19.70 20.00 7.34
CA GLU A 38 -20.22 19.23 8.48
C GLU A 38 -19.13 18.96 9.53
N LEU A 39 -17.88 18.77 9.10
CA LEU A 39 -16.76 18.60 10.01
C LEU A 39 -16.44 19.91 10.75
N LEU A 40 -16.53 21.07 10.12
CA LEU A 40 -16.38 22.37 10.78
C LEU A 40 -17.51 22.64 11.78
N LYS A 41 -18.76 22.27 11.47
CA LYS A 41 -19.89 22.36 12.42
C LYS A 41 -19.63 21.44 13.62
N LEU A 42 -19.17 20.18 13.37
CA LEU A 42 -18.82 19.28 14.46
C LEU A 42 -17.75 19.88 15.36
N LEU A 43 -16.68 20.42 14.77
CA LEU A 43 -15.60 21.06 15.51
C LEU A 43 -16.13 22.21 16.38
N GLY A 44 -16.95 23.12 15.83
CA GLY A 44 -17.57 24.22 16.58
C GLY A 44 -18.43 23.74 17.74
N ASP A 45 -19.25 22.71 17.51
CA ASP A 45 -20.12 22.16 18.55
C ASP A 45 -19.32 21.48 19.68
N VAL A 46 -18.23 20.76 19.35
CA VAL A 46 -17.37 20.14 20.35
C VAL A 46 -16.62 21.18 21.17
N LEU A 47 -16.08 22.22 20.54
CA LEU A 47 -15.40 23.33 21.23
C LEU A 47 -16.35 24.15 22.11
N GLY A 48 -17.65 24.11 21.84
CA GLY A 48 -18.67 24.70 22.71
C GLY A 48 -18.98 23.91 23.98
N LEU A 49 -18.51 22.65 24.11
CA LEU A 49 -18.78 21.77 25.25
C LEU A 49 -17.71 21.87 26.35
N GLY A 50 -16.51 22.39 26.07
CA GLY A 50 -15.43 22.48 27.04
C GLY A 50 -14.31 23.40 26.58
N ASP A 51 -13.42 23.77 27.52
CA ASP A 51 -12.33 24.72 27.28
C ASP A 51 -11.14 24.08 26.54
N GLU A 52 -10.93 22.77 26.71
CA GLU A 52 -9.84 22.02 26.10
C GLU A 52 -10.36 20.67 25.57
N ALA A 53 -10.22 20.46 24.27
CA ALA A 53 -10.64 19.21 23.61
C ALA A 53 -9.44 18.39 23.16
N THR A 54 -9.37 17.13 23.61
CA THR A 54 -8.45 16.11 23.08
C THR A 54 -9.20 15.16 22.18
N TRP A 55 -8.74 15.02 20.95
CA TRP A 55 -9.37 14.17 19.94
C TRP A 55 -8.66 12.84 19.82
N GLY A 56 -9.39 11.75 19.66
CA GLY A 56 -8.89 10.43 19.31
C GLY A 56 -9.46 9.96 17.98
N ILE A 57 -8.68 9.26 17.18
CA ILE A 57 -9.10 8.68 15.90
C ILE A 57 -8.43 7.33 15.66
N ASP A 58 -9.14 6.40 15.04
CA ASP A 58 -8.66 5.03 14.80
C ASP A 58 -8.00 4.81 13.42
N LEU A 59 -8.13 5.77 12.50
CA LEU A 59 -7.48 5.79 11.20
C LEU A 59 -6.55 7.01 11.07
N ALA A 60 -5.40 6.82 10.43
CA ALA A 60 -4.41 7.87 10.17
C ALA A 60 -4.37 8.32 8.70
N ASP A 61 -5.20 7.74 7.82
CA ASP A 61 -5.25 8.06 6.39
C ASP A 61 -6.58 7.61 5.74
N GLY A 62 -6.65 7.66 4.43
CA GLY A 62 -7.81 7.22 3.66
C GLY A 62 -9.05 8.05 3.96
N GLY A 63 -10.14 7.41 4.41
CA GLY A 63 -11.40 8.09 4.74
C GLY A 63 -11.29 9.11 5.86
N ALA A 64 -10.27 9.03 6.70
CA ALA A 64 -10.02 9.98 7.79
C ALA A 64 -9.21 11.22 7.37
N ALA A 65 -8.65 11.26 6.16
CA ALA A 65 -7.70 12.30 5.77
C ALA A 65 -8.28 13.72 5.89
N LEU A 66 -9.53 13.93 5.49
CA LEU A 66 -10.18 15.25 5.55
C LEU A 66 -10.40 15.68 7.00
N VAL A 67 -10.97 14.85 7.85
CA VAL A 67 -11.23 15.19 9.26
C VAL A 67 -9.92 15.43 10.02
N ILE A 68 -8.86 14.66 9.75
CA ILE A 68 -7.53 14.89 10.32
C ILE A 68 -7.01 16.25 9.90
N ALA A 69 -7.08 16.60 8.62
CA ALA A 69 -6.63 17.90 8.10
C ALA A 69 -7.42 19.06 8.73
N VAL A 70 -8.75 18.95 8.80
CA VAL A 70 -9.60 19.98 9.45
C VAL A 70 -9.19 20.19 10.92
N LEU A 71 -9.05 19.10 11.69
CA LEU A 71 -8.68 19.20 13.11
C LEU A 71 -7.29 19.82 13.30
N LEU A 72 -6.29 19.33 12.56
CA LEU A 72 -4.90 19.82 12.67
C LEU A 72 -4.77 21.29 12.21
N ASN A 73 -5.44 21.69 11.14
CA ASN A 73 -5.44 23.08 10.66
C ASN A 73 -6.08 24.06 11.64
N HIS A 74 -6.98 23.57 12.50
CA HIS A 74 -7.58 24.35 13.57
C HIS A 74 -6.87 24.16 14.93
N GLY A 75 -5.64 23.65 14.91
CA GLY A 75 -4.78 23.54 16.11
C GLY A 75 -5.24 22.53 17.14
N GLN A 76 -6.10 21.58 16.74
CA GLN A 76 -6.64 20.59 17.69
C GLN A 76 -5.60 19.51 18.05
N HIS A 77 -5.60 19.11 19.31
CA HIS A 77 -4.77 18.00 19.79
C HIS A 77 -5.42 16.66 19.43
N LEU A 78 -4.84 15.97 18.44
CA LEU A 78 -5.36 14.73 17.87
C LEU A 78 -4.43 13.56 18.16
N LEU A 79 -4.97 12.47 18.74
CA LEU A 79 -4.26 11.25 19.10
C LEU A 79 -4.66 10.10 18.17
N TYR A 80 -3.68 9.34 17.71
CA TYR A 80 -3.93 8.12 16.94
C TYR A 80 -4.08 6.90 17.85
N ILE A 81 -5.16 6.14 17.67
CA ILE A 81 -5.45 4.91 18.41
C ILE A 81 -5.64 3.78 17.41
N PRO A 82 -4.68 2.86 17.25
CA PRO A 82 -4.81 1.78 16.29
C PRO A 82 -6.11 0.99 16.44
N GLY A 83 -6.86 0.73 15.36
CA GLY A 83 -8.15 0.05 15.40
C GLY A 83 -8.14 -1.31 16.13
N ARG A 84 -6.99 -2.01 16.14
CA ARG A 84 -6.80 -3.21 16.98
C ARG A 84 -6.83 -2.91 18.49
N ALA A 85 -6.37 -1.73 18.89
CA ALA A 85 -6.43 -1.30 20.28
C ALA A 85 -7.87 -0.97 20.67
N VAL A 86 -8.60 -0.31 19.76
CA VAL A 86 -10.04 -0.04 19.90
C VAL A 86 -10.83 -1.34 20.05
N ASN A 87 -10.64 -2.31 19.15
CA ASN A 87 -11.32 -3.61 19.21
C ASN A 87 -11.07 -4.35 20.53
N ARG A 88 -9.84 -4.36 21.05
CA ARG A 88 -9.53 -5.00 22.34
C ARG A 88 -10.12 -4.26 23.51
N ALA A 89 -10.06 -2.93 23.48
CA ALA A 89 -10.66 -2.13 24.53
C ALA A 89 -12.18 -2.34 24.56
N SER A 90 -12.83 -2.46 23.38
CA SER A 90 -14.28 -2.61 23.28
C SER A 90 -14.81 -3.90 23.92
N GLU A 91 -13.99 -4.95 24.05
CA GLU A 91 -14.33 -6.18 24.78
C GLU A 91 -14.57 -5.94 26.29
N GLY A 92 -13.95 -4.92 26.86
CA GLY A 92 -14.13 -4.51 28.26
C GLY A 92 -15.36 -3.64 28.52
N TYR A 93 -16.04 -3.17 27.45
CA TYR A 93 -17.22 -2.31 27.60
C TYR A 93 -18.53 -3.12 27.48
N ARG A 94 -19.54 -2.75 28.28
CA ARG A 94 -20.83 -3.46 28.30
C ARG A 94 -21.52 -3.42 26.93
N GLY A 95 -22.12 -4.55 26.53
CA GLY A 95 -22.93 -4.74 25.33
C GLY A 95 -22.18 -5.42 24.19
N ASP A 96 -22.79 -6.48 23.63
CA ASP A 96 -22.20 -7.33 22.56
C ASP A 96 -22.33 -6.71 21.16
N GLY A 97 -23.14 -5.65 21.00
CA GLY A 97 -23.36 -5.00 19.70
C GLY A 97 -22.18 -4.15 19.26
N LYS A 98 -21.71 -4.36 18.02
CA LYS A 98 -20.78 -3.45 17.37
C LYS A 98 -21.57 -2.33 16.70
N THR A 99 -21.30 -1.08 17.09
CA THR A 99 -21.86 0.12 16.47
C THR A 99 -20.79 1.20 16.40
N ASP A 100 -20.83 2.03 15.36
CA ASP A 100 -19.91 3.16 15.18
C ASP A 100 -19.92 4.10 16.42
N ALA A 101 -21.08 4.26 17.06
CA ALA A 101 -21.21 5.05 18.29
C ALA A 101 -20.46 4.42 19.48
N LYS A 102 -20.47 3.08 19.59
CA LYS A 102 -19.72 2.37 20.64
C LYS A 102 -18.21 2.48 20.38
N ASP A 103 -17.78 2.27 19.13
CA ASP A 103 -16.37 2.36 18.77
C ASP A 103 -15.84 3.79 18.99
N ALA A 104 -16.60 4.82 18.60
CA ALA A 104 -16.27 6.22 18.88
C ALA A 104 -16.20 6.52 20.40
N ALA A 105 -17.09 5.97 21.22
CA ALA A 105 -17.04 6.13 22.67
C ALA A 105 -15.81 5.46 23.29
N VAL A 106 -15.45 4.27 22.81
CA VAL A 106 -14.23 3.58 23.24
C VAL A 106 -12.99 4.39 22.85
N ILE A 107 -12.96 4.98 21.64
CA ILE A 107 -11.87 5.85 21.19
C ILE A 107 -11.74 7.07 22.10
N ALA A 108 -12.85 7.74 22.46
CA ALA A 108 -12.84 8.88 23.37
C ALA A 108 -12.29 8.49 24.75
N ASP A 109 -12.73 7.37 25.30
CA ASP A 109 -12.27 6.92 26.61
C ASP A 109 -10.81 6.46 26.60
N GLN A 110 -10.36 5.78 25.54
CA GLN A 110 -8.93 5.47 25.37
C GLN A 110 -8.07 6.75 25.27
N ALA A 111 -8.53 7.80 24.59
CA ALA A 111 -7.84 9.08 24.53
C ALA A 111 -7.76 9.74 25.92
N ARG A 112 -8.79 9.54 26.77
CA ARG A 112 -8.84 10.06 28.15
C ARG A 112 -7.88 9.35 29.09
N ILE A 113 -7.81 8.00 29.05
CA ILE A 113 -7.10 7.22 30.08
C ILE A 113 -5.65 6.89 29.71
N ARG A 114 -5.31 6.81 28.41
CA ARG A 114 -3.97 6.39 27.96
C ARG A 114 -3.01 7.56 27.85
N ARG A 115 -1.74 7.33 28.24
CA ARG A 115 -0.63 8.30 28.17
C ARG A 115 0.42 7.91 27.14
N ASP A 116 0.28 6.75 26.50
CA ASP A 116 1.22 6.19 25.54
C ASP A 116 0.77 6.37 24.07
N LEU A 117 -0.26 7.19 23.85
CA LEU A 117 -0.76 7.46 22.51
C LEU A 117 0.12 8.42 21.74
N THR A 118 0.23 8.20 20.43
CA THR A 118 1.04 9.06 19.55
C THR A 118 0.19 10.22 19.04
N PRO A 119 0.60 11.49 19.27
CA PRO A 119 -0.06 12.63 18.66
C PRO A 119 0.11 12.61 17.14
N LEU A 120 -1.00 12.83 16.42
CA LEU A 120 -0.93 13.14 15.00
C LEU A 120 -0.50 14.61 14.84
N ARG A 121 0.52 14.81 14.03
CA ARG A 121 1.02 16.15 13.68
C ARG A 121 0.76 16.41 12.21
N PRO A 122 0.72 17.69 11.79
CA PRO A 122 0.77 18.00 10.37
C PRO A 122 1.95 17.26 9.73
N GLY A 123 1.65 16.37 8.80
CA GLY A 123 2.69 15.57 8.14
C GLY A 123 3.53 16.44 7.20
N ASP A 124 4.77 16.03 6.96
CA ASP A 124 5.56 16.57 5.85
C ASP A 124 4.82 16.24 4.54
N GLU A 125 4.48 17.28 3.78
CA GLU A 125 3.76 17.15 2.50
C GLU A 125 4.49 16.20 1.54
N LEU A 126 5.83 16.30 1.51
CA LEU A 126 6.68 15.44 0.70
C LEU A 126 6.54 13.96 1.07
N VAL A 127 6.48 13.66 2.37
CA VAL A 127 6.28 12.30 2.88
C VAL A 127 4.87 11.80 2.55
N SER A 128 3.89 12.68 2.63
CA SER A 128 2.50 12.37 2.23
C SER A 128 2.40 12.07 0.74
N GLU A 129 3.07 12.84 -0.12
CA GLU A 129 3.19 12.56 -1.55
C GLU A 129 3.86 11.21 -1.80
N LEU A 130 5.00 10.92 -1.12
CA LEU A 130 5.69 9.63 -1.22
C LEU A 130 4.80 8.46 -0.77
N LYS A 131 3.98 8.65 0.26
CA LYS A 131 3.02 7.64 0.74
C LYS A 131 1.98 7.29 -0.32
N VAL A 132 1.45 8.28 -1.03
CA VAL A 132 0.51 8.11 -2.14
C VAL A 132 1.18 7.42 -3.32
N LEU A 133 2.32 7.93 -3.78
CA LEU A 133 3.04 7.42 -4.96
C LEU A 133 3.51 5.97 -4.76
N THR A 134 4.10 5.65 -3.60
CA THR A 134 4.57 4.29 -3.32
C THR A 134 3.42 3.29 -3.16
N ARG A 135 2.24 3.72 -2.68
CA ARG A 135 1.02 2.90 -2.67
C ARG A 135 0.57 2.63 -4.10
N HIS A 136 0.41 3.67 -4.90
CA HIS A 136 -0.01 3.55 -6.30
C HIS A 136 0.94 2.65 -7.12
N ARG A 137 2.25 2.83 -6.95
CA ARG A 137 3.24 1.97 -7.59
C ARG A 137 3.05 0.50 -7.24
N ARG A 138 2.73 0.20 -5.99
CA ARG A 138 2.46 -1.18 -5.54
C ARG A 138 1.23 -1.74 -6.23
N ASP A 139 0.14 -0.98 -6.28
CA ASP A 139 -1.09 -1.39 -6.95
C ASP A 139 -0.82 -1.71 -8.43
N LEU A 140 -0.06 -0.86 -9.14
CA LEU A 140 0.38 -1.11 -10.51
C LEU A 140 1.24 -2.39 -10.64
N SER A 141 2.15 -2.65 -9.70
CA SER A 141 2.97 -3.88 -9.68
C SER A 141 2.13 -5.13 -9.46
N ASP A 142 1.14 -5.07 -8.59
CA ASP A 142 0.21 -6.16 -8.32
C ASP A 142 -0.69 -6.43 -9.54
N ASP A 143 -1.19 -5.38 -10.20
CA ASP A 143 -1.94 -5.47 -11.46
C ASP A 143 -1.11 -6.10 -12.56
N ARG A 144 0.14 -5.66 -12.71
CA ARG A 144 1.09 -6.23 -13.67
C ARG A 144 1.28 -7.73 -13.44
N THR A 145 1.49 -8.14 -12.20
CA THR A 145 1.67 -9.56 -11.84
C THR A 145 0.42 -10.38 -12.16
N ARG A 146 -0.76 -9.86 -11.84
CA ARG A 146 -2.04 -10.50 -12.18
C ARG A 146 -2.23 -10.64 -13.70
N THR A 147 -1.92 -9.57 -14.45
CA THR A 147 -2.05 -9.57 -15.91
C THR A 147 -1.06 -10.53 -16.57
N ILE A 148 0.21 -10.61 -16.10
CA ILE A 148 1.18 -11.60 -16.57
C ILE A 148 0.69 -13.04 -16.32
N ASN A 149 0.12 -13.33 -15.15
CA ASN A 149 -0.37 -14.67 -14.84
C ASN A 149 -1.57 -15.06 -15.74
N ARG A 150 -2.47 -14.12 -16.05
CA ARG A 150 -3.55 -14.35 -17.03
C ARG A 150 -2.99 -14.59 -18.43
N LEU A 151 -2.00 -13.77 -18.84
CA LEU A 151 -1.32 -13.90 -20.13
C LEU A 151 -0.67 -15.28 -20.28
N ARG A 152 0.04 -15.75 -19.24
CA ARG A 152 0.62 -17.10 -19.19
C ARG A 152 -0.44 -18.19 -19.37
N GLY A 153 -1.55 -18.08 -18.64
CA GLY A 153 -2.67 -19.03 -18.74
C GLY A 153 -3.15 -19.17 -20.18
N HIS A 154 -3.51 -18.06 -20.81
CA HIS A 154 -4.00 -18.08 -22.21
C HIS A 154 -2.93 -18.53 -23.21
N LEU A 155 -1.66 -18.13 -23.02
CA LEU A 155 -0.58 -18.60 -23.90
C LEU A 155 -0.36 -20.12 -23.73
N THR A 156 -0.45 -20.65 -22.52
CA THR A 156 -0.33 -22.10 -22.27
C THR A 156 -1.46 -22.89 -22.94
N GLU A 157 -2.67 -22.32 -23.03
CA GLU A 157 -3.80 -22.97 -23.69
C GLU A 157 -3.55 -23.23 -25.18
N ILE A 158 -2.93 -22.27 -25.90
CA ILE A 158 -2.76 -22.33 -27.35
C ILE A 158 -1.32 -22.65 -27.79
N PHE A 159 -0.32 -22.28 -26.97
CA PHE A 159 1.10 -22.41 -27.34
C PHE A 159 1.99 -22.70 -26.13
N PRO A 160 1.82 -23.84 -25.44
CA PRO A 160 2.56 -24.20 -24.23
C PRO A 160 4.07 -24.29 -24.44
N GLY A 161 4.54 -24.67 -25.63
CA GLY A 161 5.95 -24.71 -26.00
C GLY A 161 6.61 -23.34 -25.92
N LEU A 162 5.92 -22.30 -26.41
CA LEU A 162 6.42 -20.94 -26.36
C LEU A 162 6.36 -20.35 -24.95
N GLU A 163 5.29 -20.61 -24.21
CA GLU A 163 5.16 -20.10 -22.82
C GLU A 163 6.35 -20.53 -21.95
N ARG A 164 6.80 -21.77 -22.04
CA ARG A 164 7.95 -22.29 -21.28
C ARG A 164 9.26 -21.59 -21.62
N GLU A 165 9.42 -21.12 -22.85
CA GLU A 165 10.65 -20.45 -23.32
C GLU A 165 10.70 -18.96 -23.01
N LEU A 166 9.54 -18.36 -22.64
CA LEU A 166 9.43 -16.90 -22.47
C LEU A 166 9.43 -16.49 -20.99
N ASP A 167 10.35 -15.60 -20.65
CA ASP A 167 10.22 -14.81 -19.43
C ASP A 167 9.41 -13.54 -19.71
N LEU A 168 8.11 -13.59 -19.40
CA LEU A 168 7.18 -12.48 -19.63
C LEU A 168 7.40 -11.27 -18.70
N SER A 169 8.38 -11.32 -17.80
CA SER A 169 8.81 -10.16 -17.04
C SER A 169 9.68 -9.19 -17.89
N ASN A 170 10.24 -9.70 -18.98
CA ASN A 170 11.11 -8.98 -19.89
C ASN A 170 10.37 -8.37 -21.09
N VAL A 171 10.87 -7.24 -21.58
CA VAL A 171 10.26 -6.51 -22.70
C VAL A 171 10.31 -7.29 -24.03
N GLY A 172 11.40 -8.01 -24.32
CA GLY A 172 11.56 -8.74 -25.59
C GLY A 172 10.44 -9.75 -25.87
N PRO A 173 10.12 -10.68 -24.95
CA PRO A 173 8.97 -11.57 -25.05
C PRO A 173 7.63 -10.87 -25.23
N LEU A 174 7.41 -9.77 -24.52
CA LEU A 174 6.19 -8.99 -24.70
C LEU A 174 6.11 -8.38 -26.10
N VAL A 175 7.21 -7.83 -26.61
CA VAL A 175 7.29 -7.34 -28.00
C VAL A 175 6.96 -8.47 -28.97
N LEU A 176 7.53 -9.68 -28.82
CA LEU A 176 7.22 -10.83 -29.66
C LEU A 176 5.70 -11.09 -29.71
N LEU A 177 5.06 -11.15 -28.54
CA LEU A 177 3.64 -11.43 -28.40
C LEU A 177 2.71 -10.31 -28.90
N THR A 178 3.22 -9.10 -29.19
CA THR A 178 2.43 -8.08 -29.89
C THR A 178 2.23 -8.39 -31.38
N GLY A 179 3.01 -9.28 -31.96
CA GLY A 179 2.93 -9.60 -33.39
C GLY A 179 2.67 -11.07 -33.69
N TYR A 180 3.04 -11.97 -32.77
CA TYR A 180 3.06 -13.40 -33.02
C TYR A 180 2.58 -14.18 -31.79
N GLN A 181 1.37 -14.73 -31.86
CA GLN A 181 0.73 -15.42 -30.73
C GLN A 181 0.53 -16.92 -31.00
N THR A 182 0.60 -17.36 -32.28
CA THR A 182 0.30 -18.74 -32.67
C THR A 182 1.48 -19.45 -33.30
N PRO A 183 1.59 -20.80 -33.16
CA PRO A 183 2.65 -21.57 -33.82
C PRO A 183 2.69 -21.39 -35.34
N ALA A 184 1.51 -21.41 -35.97
CA ALA A 184 1.38 -21.26 -37.42
C ALA A 184 1.93 -19.92 -37.94
N ALA A 185 1.65 -18.81 -37.23
CA ALA A 185 2.15 -17.48 -37.60
C ALA A 185 3.69 -17.41 -37.52
N ILE A 186 4.29 -18.00 -36.48
CA ILE A 186 5.75 -18.02 -36.29
C ILE A 186 6.42 -18.90 -37.35
N ARG A 187 5.89 -20.13 -37.62
CA ARG A 187 6.44 -21.00 -38.67
C ARG A 187 6.41 -20.35 -40.06
N ARG A 188 5.28 -19.72 -40.43
CA ARG A 188 5.13 -19.01 -41.70
C ARG A 188 6.14 -17.85 -41.86
N THR A 189 6.45 -17.16 -40.76
CA THR A 189 7.40 -16.05 -40.76
C THR A 189 8.84 -16.54 -40.84
N GLY A 190 9.18 -17.58 -40.11
CA GLY A 190 10.51 -18.16 -40.05
C GLY A 190 11.51 -17.29 -39.26
N ARG A 191 12.60 -17.94 -38.84
CA ARG A 191 13.62 -17.35 -37.94
C ARG A 191 14.18 -16.01 -38.44
N ARG A 192 14.59 -15.96 -39.69
CA ARG A 192 15.30 -14.77 -40.25
C ARG A 192 14.41 -13.52 -40.24
N ARG A 193 13.19 -13.65 -40.70
CA ARG A 193 12.23 -12.52 -40.75
C ARG A 193 11.79 -12.12 -39.35
N LEU A 194 11.56 -13.09 -38.47
CA LEU A 194 11.19 -12.86 -37.07
C LEU A 194 12.28 -12.10 -36.30
N ALA A 195 13.54 -12.53 -36.44
CA ALA A 195 14.71 -11.82 -35.86
C ALA A 195 14.82 -10.39 -36.36
N THR A 196 14.62 -10.17 -37.66
CA THR A 196 14.64 -8.81 -38.24
C THR A 196 13.51 -7.96 -37.69
N TRP A 197 12.28 -8.52 -37.56
CA TRP A 197 11.12 -7.83 -37.02
C TRP A 197 11.34 -7.41 -35.54
N LEU A 198 11.99 -8.27 -34.74
CA LEU A 198 12.34 -8.00 -33.33
C LEU A 198 13.46 -6.93 -33.23
N ARG A 199 14.51 -7.01 -34.10
CA ARG A 199 15.58 -6.00 -34.12
C ARG A 199 15.06 -4.61 -34.47
N ASN A 200 14.15 -4.50 -35.43
CA ASN A 200 13.52 -3.23 -35.80
C ASN A 200 12.69 -2.62 -34.60
N ARG A 201 12.32 -3.45 -33.63
CA ARG A 201 11.66 -3.03 -32.37
C ARG A 201 12.62 -2.93 -31.18
N LYS A 202 13.93 -2.88 -31.46
CA LYS A 202 15.02 -2.69 -30.48
C LYS A 202 15.12 -3.80 -29.42
N VAL A 203 14.69 -5.02 -29.75
CA VAL A 203 14.90 -6.18 -28.88
C VAL A 203 16.36 -6.62 -28.95
N ARG A 204 17.08 -6.57 -27.83
CA ARG A 204 18.53 -6.85 -27.76
C ARG A 204 18.88 -8.30 -28.15
N SER A 205 18.13 -9.28 -27.63
CA SER A 205 18.31 -10.73 -27.87
C SER A 205 17.45 -11.24 -29.04
N ALA A 206 17.24 -10.45 -30.09
CA ALA A 206 16.30 -10.76 -31.17
C ALA A 206 16.56 -12.10 -31.87
N ASP A 207 17.81 -12.47 -32.10
CA ASP A 207 18.18 -13.71 -32.80
C ASP A 207 17.97 -14.96 -31.95
N GLU A 208 18.28 -14.87 -30.65
CA GLU A 208 18.04 -15.95 -29.68
C GLU A 208 16.53 -16.15 -29.46
N LEU A 209 15.81 -15.06 -29.23
CA LEU A 209 14.37 -15.11 -29.02
C LEU A 209 13.63 -15.66 -30.24
N ALA A 210 14.03 -15.24 -31.45
CA ALA A 210 13.47 -15.77 -32.68
C ALA A 210 13.80 -17.27 -32.89
N ALA A 211 15.00 -17.72 -32.52
CA ALA A 211 15.35 -19.13 -32.56
C ALA A 211 14.48 -19.98 -31.62
N LYS A 212 14.35 -19.57 -30.36
CA LYS A 212 13.50 -20.25 -29.36
C LYS A 212 12.03 -20.29 -29.81
N ALA A 213 11.50 -19.16 -30.31
CA ALA A 213 10.13 -19.09 -30.77
C ALA A 213 9.85 -20.00 -31.96
N VAL A 214 10.76 -20.07 -32.92
CA VAL A 214 10.61 -20.96 -34.09
C VAL A 214 10.74 -22.42 -33.68
N GLN A 215 11.70 -22.78 -32.82
CA GLN A 215 11.85 -24.13 -32.30
C GLN A 215 10.57 -24.60 -31.56
N ALA A 216 10.01 -23.76 -30.71
CA ALA A 216 8.73 -24.05 -30.04
C ALA A 216 7.59 -24.23 -31.06
N ALA A 217 7.55 -23.41 -32.12
CA ALA A 217 6.51 -23.48 -33.15
C ALA A 217 6.64 -24.73 -34.04
N GLU A 218 7.86 -25.21 -34.31
CA GLU A 218 8.09 -26.46 -35.03
C GLU A 218 7.64 -27.68 -34.25
N GLY A 219 7.63 -27.60 -32.92
CA GLY A 219 7.11 -28.66 -32.03
C GLY A 219 5.58 -28.75 -31.94
N GLN A 220 4.83 -27.80 -32.57
CA GLN A 220 3.36 -27.80 -32.50
C GLN A 220 2.73 -27.55 -33.86
N HIS A 221 2.07 -28.57 -34.42
CA HIS A 221 1.34 -28.49 -35.71
C HIS A 221 -0.18 -28.48 -35.53
N THR A 222 -0.67 -28.98 -34.41
CA THR A 222 -2.09 -29.05 -34.08
C THR A 222 -2.61 -27.67 -33.69
N THR A 223 -3.65 -27.21 -34.36
CA THR A 223 -4.40 -26.01 -33.99
C THR A 223 -5.40 -26.35 -32.90
N VAL A 224 -5.49 -25.55 -31.86
CA VAL A 224 -6.40 -25.73 -30.75
C VAL A 224 -7.74 -25.02 -31.06
N PRO A 225 -8.93 -25.61 -30.76
CA PRO A 225 -10.20 -24.92 -30.92
C PRO A 225 -10.19 -23.57 -30.16
N GLY A 226 -10.62 -22.50 -30.85
CA GLY A 226 -10.61 -21.14 -30.26
C GLY A 226 -9.27 -20.41 -30.30
N GLU A 227 -8.23 -20.97 -30.95
CA GLU A 227 -6.88 -20.40 -31.04
C GLU A 227 -6.89 -18.92 -31.45
N ASP A 228 -7.66 -18.55 -32.46
CA ASP A 228 -7.68 -17.15 -32.95
C ASP A 228 -8.21 -16.17 -31.92
N MET A 229 -9.27 -16.51 -31.20
CA MET A 229 -9.80 -15.65 -30.14
C MET A 229 -8.87 -15.59 -28.94
N THR A 230 -8.28 -16.71 -28.55
CA THR A 230 -7.27 -16.74 -27.47
C THR A 230 -6.03 -15.95 -27.87
N ALA A 231 -5.57 -16.03 -29.12
CA ALA A 231 -4.48 -15.20 -29.63
C ALA A 231 -4.79 -13.70 -29.56
N HIS A 232 -6.04 -13.31 -29.86
CA HIS A 232 -6.48 -11.91 -29.67
C HIS A 232 -6.43 -11.48 -28.21
N VAL A 233 -6.85 -12.33 -27.27
CA VAL A 233 -6.76 -12.08 -25.83
C VAL A 233 -5.29 -11.97 -25.38
N VAL A 234 -4.41 -12.88 -25.83
CA VAL A 234 -2.95 -12.83 -25.59
C VAL A 234 -2.36 -11.50 -26.06
N HIS A 235 -2.72 -11.05 -27.27
CA HIS A 235 -2.29 -9.75 -27.78
C HIS A 235 -2.76 -8.59 -26.88
N SER A 236 -4.02 -8.58 -26.49
CA SER A 236 -4.60 -7.54 -25.64
C SER A 236 -3.92 -7.47 -24.26
N LEU A 237 -3.77 -8.62 -23.57
CA LEU A 237 -3.10 -8.71 -22.28
C LEU A 237 -1.62 -8.30 -22.37
N THR A 238 -0.95 -8.66 -23.48
CA THR A 238 0.43 -8.24 -23.72
C THR A 238 0.56 -6.71 -23.75
N ARG A 239 -0.36 -6.04 -24.46
CA ARG A 239 -0.40 -4.58 -24.52
C ARG A 239 -0.71 -3.96 -23.15
N GLU A 240 -1.60 -4.59 -22.38
CA GLU A 240 -1.89 -4.15 -21.01
C GLU A 240 -0.64 -4.24 -20.09
N VAL A 241 0.12 -5.34 -20.16
CA VAL A 241 1.38 -5.48 -19.40
C VAL A 241 2.39 -4.41 -19.80
N MET A 242 2.52 -4.10 -21.10
CA MET A 242 3.43 -3.05 -21.58
C MET A 242 3.03 -1.67 -21.07
N ALA A 243 1.74 -1.34 -21.10
CA ALA A 243 1.22 -0.08 -20.56
C ALA A 243 1.42 0.03 -19.04
N LEU A 244 1.27 -1.07 -18.29
CA LEU A 244 1.57 -1.11 -16.87
C LEU A 244 3.06 -0.89 -16.59
N ASN A 245 3.96 -1.44 -17.40
CA ASN A 245 5.40 -1.18 -17.30
C ASN A 245 5.73 0.31 -17.48
N GLU A 246 5.11 0.97 -18.46
CA GLU A 246 5.28 2.41 -18.70
C GLU A 246 4.80 3.24 -17.50
N LYS A 247 3.59 2.96 -16.98
CA LYS A 247 3.05 3.64 -15.79
C LYS A 247 3.92 3.44 -14.54
N ILE A 248 4.46 2.24 -14.34
CA ILE A 248 5.40 1.96 -13.24
C ILE A 248 6.66 2.81 -13.40
N ALA A 249 7.25 2.87 -14.60
CA ALA A 249 8.46 3.65 -14.86
C ALA A 249 8.22 5.17 -14.68
N GLU A 250 7.05 5.68 -15.06
CA GLU A 250 6.66 7.08 -14.82
C GLU A 250 6.51 7.35 -13.32
N THR A 251 5.84 6.44 -12.59
CA THR A 251 5.67 6.55 -11.13
C THR A 251 7.02 6.49 -10.41
N ASP A 252 7.95 5.63 -10.87
CA ASP A 252 9.30 5.53 -10.32
C ASP A 252 10.08 6.86 -10.45
N LYS A 253 9.95 7.55 -11.58
CA LYS A 253 10.54 8.89 -11.77
C LYS A 253 9.94 9.93 -10.81
N LEU A 254 8.62 9.90 -10.61
CA LEU A 254 7.96 10.81 -9.66
C LEU A 254 8.43 10.53 -8.22
N ILE A 255 8.53 9.27 -7.83
CA ILE A 255 9.05 8.86 -6.51
C ILE A 255 10.49 9.35 -6.34
N GLU A 256 11.35 9.11 -7.32
CA GLU A 256 12.74 9.56 -7.27
C GLU A 256 12.84 11.08 -7.10
N GLY A 257 12.10 11.84 -7.90
CA GLY A 257 12.10 13.31 -7.83
C GLY A 257 11.63 13.84 -6.47
N ARG A 258 10.70 13.15 -5.79
CA ARG A 258 10.24 13.51 -4.45
C ARG A 258 11.21 13.06 -3.37
N PHE A 259 11.68 11.82 -3.44
CA PHE A 259 12.63 11.26 -2.47
C PHE A 259 13.92 12.10 -2.36
N ARG A 260 14.53 12.47 -3.49
CA ARG A 260 15.76 13.26 -3.52
C ARG A 260 15.62 14.67 -2.90
N ARG A 261 14.41 15.17 -2.74
CA ARG A 261 14.14 16.48 -2.09
C ARG A 261 14.06 16.37 -0.57
N HIS A 262 13.93 15.16 -0.02
CA HIS A 262 13.86 14.97 1.43
C HIS A 262 15.24 15.18 2.07
N ARG A 263 15.27 15.88 3.20
CA ARG A 263 16.51 16.22 3.94
C ARG A 263 17.38 15.00 4.28
N ASP A 264 16.75 13.86 4.59
CA ASP A 264 17.43 12.63 4.98
C ASP A 264 17.67 11.66 3.81
N ALA A 265 17.40 12.08 2.57
CA ALA A 265 17.49 11.21 1.40
C ALA A 265 18.88 10.61 1.19
N GLU A 266 19.94 11.42 1.35
CA GLU A 266 21.33 10.98 1.20
C GLU A 266 21.72 9.98 2.28
N VAL A 267 21.32 10.23 3.53
CA VAL A 267 21.58 9.33 4.64
C VAL A 267 20.88 7.99 4.43
N ILE A 268 19.61 8.02 4.03
CA ILE A 268 18.82 6.81 3.76
C ILE A 268 19.42 6.03 2.57
N ALA A 269 19.77 6.70 1.50
CA ALA A 269 20.37 6.07 0.32
C ALA A 269 21.79 5.54 0.56
N SER A 270 22.50 5.98 1.60
CA SER A 270 23.81 5.45 1.99
C SER A 270 23.73 4.08 2.70
N MET A 271 22.54 3.67 3.16
CA MET A 271 22.35 2.38 3.80
C MET A 271 22.51 1.23 2.79
N PRO A 272 23.30 0.18 3.11
CA PRO A 272 23.49 -0.95 2.20
C PRO A 272 22.17 -1.59 1.78
N GLY A 273 21.97 -1.77 0.46
CA GLY A 273 20.78 -2.38 -0.11
C GLY A 273 19.56 -1.44 -0.25
N ILE A 274 19.62 -0.22 0.26
CA ILE A 274 18.52 0.74 0.19
C ILE A 274 18.74 1.72 -0.98
N GLY A 275 18.04 1.47 -2.09
CA GLY A 275 17.95 2.40 -3.21
C GLY A 275 16.78 3.39 -3.04
N VAL A 276 16.60 4.23 -4.06
CA VAL A 276 15.55 5.28 -4.08
C VAL A 276 14.17 4.78 -3.70
N LEU A 277 13.73 3.67 -4.27
CA LEU A 277 12.38 3.13 -4.04
C LEU A 277 12.20 2.63 -2.59
N LEU A 278 13.16 1.87 -2.08
CA LEU A 278 13.12 1.40 -0.70
C LEU A 278 13.26 2.56 0.28
N GLY A 279 14.09 3.56 -0.03
CA GLY A 279 14.22 4.79 0.77
C GLY A 279 12.91 5.59 0.82
N ALA A 280 12.22 5.72 -0.30
CA ALA A 280 10.91 6.35 -0.36
C ALA A 280 9.85 5.57 0.43
N GLU A 281 9.88 4.23 0.34
CA GLU A 281 9.00 3.36 1.15
C GLU A 281 9.32 3.45 2.65
N PHE A 282 10.60 3.59 3.01
CA PHE A 282 11.04 3.84 4.38
C PHE A 282 10.43 5.12 4.93
N LEU A 283 10.61 6.25 4.25
CA LEU A 283 10.02 7.55 4.64
C LEU A 283 8.50 7.47 4.77
N ALA A 284 7.86 6.88 3.76
CA ALA A 284 6.41 6.72 3.75
C ALA A 284 5.88 5.81 4.88
N ALA A 285 6.69 4.85 5.36
CA ALA A 285 6.31 3.93 6.43
C ALA A 285 6.59 4.49 7.84
N THR A 286 7.62 5.34 7.98
CA THR A 286 8.03 5.96 9.25
C THR A 286 7.40 7.32 9.48
N GLY A 287 6.76 7.90 8.47
CA GLY A 287 6.22 9.26 8.54
C GLY A 287 7.27 10.36 8.35
N GLY A 288 8.52 9.99 7.99
CA GLY A 288 9.62 10.93 7.75
C GLY A 288 10.22 11.57 9.01
N ASP A 289 9.68 11.27 10.19
CA ASP A 289 10.19 11.77 11.47
C ASP A 289 10.85 10.66 12.29
N MET A 290 12.18 10.63 12.29
CA MET A 290 12.95 9.66 13.07
C MET A 290 12.88 9.92 14.57
N ASN A 291 12.57 11.16 15.01
CA ASN A 291 12.39 11.47 16.42
C ASN A 291 11.11 10.85 17.03
N ALA A 292 10.21 10.36 16.17
CA ALA A 292 9.06 9.58 16.62
C ALA A 292 9.46 8.23 17.24
N PHE A 293 10.70 7.78 17.02
CA PHE A 293 11.23 6.55 17.59
C PHE A 293 12.24 6.88 18.69
N ALA A 294 11.94 6.46 19.93
CA ALA A 294 12.80 6.73 21.09
C ALA A 294 14.20 6.09 20.99
N SER A 295 14.37 5.05 20.15
CA SER A 295 15.65 4.38 19.90
C SER A 295 15.62 3.57 18.60
N PRO A 296 16.79 3.19 18.04
CA PRO A 296 16.87 2.26 16.91
C PRO A 296 16.16 0.92 17.16
N ASP A 297 16.19 0.42 18.40
CA ASP A 297 15.50 -0.83 18.78
C ASP A 297 13.98 -0.70 18.64
N ARG A 298 13.43 0.47 18.93
CA ARG A 298 11.99 0.75 18.74
C ARG A 298 11.61 0.77 17.26
N LEU A 299 12.48 1.32 16.42
CA LEU A 299 12.29 1.27 14.97
C LEU A 299 12.38 -0.17 14.44
N ALA A 300 13.37 -0.95 14.90
CA ALA A 300 13.54 -2.36 14.55
C ALA A 300 12.32 -3.21 15.00
N ALA A 301 11.81 -2.97 16.20
CA ALA A 301 10.59 -3.61 16.69
C ALA A 301 9.35 -3.22 15.87
N PHE A 302 9.22 -1.94 15.50
CA PHE A 302 8.15 -1.45 14.63
C PHE A 302 8.23 -2.05 13.22
N ALA A 303 9.45 -2.24 12.70
CA ALA A 303 9.70 -2.92 11.43
C ALA A 303 9.48 -4.45 11.50
N GLY A 304 9.44 -5.03 12.69
CA GLY A 304 9.30 -6.47 12.88
C GLY A 304 10.56 -7.27 12.58
N VAL A 305 11.72 -6.64 12.60
CA VAL A 305 13.05 -7.29 12.42
C VAL A 305 13.74 -7.60 13.74
N SER A 306 13.24 -7.04 14.85
CA SER A 306 13.70 -7.38 16.20
C SER A 306 12.89 -8.55 16.78
N PRO A 307 13.55 -9.60 17.31
CA PRO A 307 12.86 -10.70 17.96
C PRO A 307 12.12 -10.24 19.23
N VAL A 308 11.02 -10.89 19.56
CA VAL A 308 10.21 -10.60 20.75
C VAL A 308 10.40 -11.71 21.79
N PRO A 309 10.84 -11.40 23.02
CA PRO A 309 10.93 -12.38 24.07
C PRO A 309 9.54 -12.85 24.52
N ARG A 310 9.40 -14.14 24.74
CA ARG A 310 8.24 -14.79 25.38
C ARG A 310 8.71 -15.56 26.58
N ASP A 311 9.34 -14.86 27.48
CA ASP A 311 9.90 -15.45 28.69
C ASP A 311 8.79 -15.68 29.72
N SER A 312 8.99 -16.71 30.53
CA SER A 312 8.19 -17.04 31.70
C SER A 312 9.11 -17.24 32.90
N GLY A 313 8.58 -17.28 34.13
CA GLY A 313 9.42 -17.40 35.33
C GLY A 313 10.41 -18.56 35.35
N LYS A 314 10.31 -19.54 34.44
CA LYS A 314 11.23 -20.70 34.32
C LYS A 314 12.00 -20.74 33.00
N VAL A 315 11.67 -19.89 32.03
CA VAL A 315 12.27 -19.90 30.68
C VAL A 315 12.65 -18.49 30.31
N SER A 316 13.96 -18.27 30.07
CA SER A 316 14.50 -17.00 29.55
C SER A 316 15.17 -17.20 28.19
N GLY A 317 15.20 -16.16 27.36
CA GLY A 317 15.79 -16.21 26.03
C GLY A 317 14.91 -16.86 24.96
N ASN A 318 13.63 -17.09 25.22
CA ASN A 318 12.68 -17.66 24.27
C ASN A 318 12.25 -16.58 23.26
N LEU A 319 13.01 -16.39 22.20
CA LEU A 319 12.81 -15.38 21.18
C LEU A 319 11.88 -15.88 20.07
N HIS A 320 10.86 -15.07 19.78
CA HIS A 320 9.87 -15.35 18.75
C HIS A 320 9.83 -14.27 17.68
N ARG A 321 9.40 -14.64 16.47
CA ARG A 321 9.08 -13.68 15.43
C ARG A 321 7.92 -12.78 15.90
N PRO A 322 8.03 -11.45 15.77
CA PRO A 322 6.93 -10.56 16.10
C PRO A 322 5.71 -10.83 15.21
N THR A 323 4.52 -10.73 15.78
CA THR A 323 3.25 -10.86 15.06
C THR A 323 2.62 -9.49 14.75
N ARG A 324 3.15 -8.42 15.37
CA ARG A 324 2.65 -7.04 15.26
C ARG A 324 3.79 -6.14 14.83
N TYR A 325 3.76 -5.72 13.56
CA TYR A 325 4.77 -4.87 12.97
C TYR A 325 4.24 -4.18 11.71
N SER A 326 4.94 -3.17 11.24
CA SER A 326 4.69 -2.55 9.95
C SER A 326 5.17 -3.46 8.82
N ARG A 327 4.24 -4.19 8.18
CA ARG A 327 4.58 -5.04 7.01
C ARG A 327 5.22 -4.25 5.88
N ARG A 328 4.92 -2.96 5.79
CA ARG A 328 5.50 -2.06 4.79
C ARG A 328 6.98 -1.86 5.10
N LEU A 329 7.29 -1.50 6.32
CA LEU A 329 8.68 -1.25 6.73
C LEU A 329 9.51 -2.55 6.76
N GLN A 330 8.92 -3.69 7.11
CA GLN A 330 9.61 -4.98 7.05
C GLN A 330 10.14 -5.33 5.66
N ARG A 331 9.47 -4.89 4.60
CA ARG A 331 9.90 -5.16 3.22
C ARG A 331 11.07 -4.27 2.79
N VAL A 332 11.33 -3.21 3.50
CA VAL A 332 12.45 -2.30 3.25
C VAL A 332 13.74 -2.90 3.75
N PHE A 333 13.68 -3.63 4.86
CA PHE A 333 14.78 -4.37 5.46
C PHE A 333 14.84 -5.82 4.99
#